data_f039ab4ddb6ad5f53cb017d912545bde
#
_entry.id   f039ab4ddb6ad5f53cb017d912545bde
#
_cell.length_a   1.000
_cell.length_b   1.000
_cell.length_c   1.000
_cell.angle_alpha   90.00
_cell.angle_beta   90.00
_cell.angle_gamma   90.00
#
_symmetry.space_group_name_H-M   'P 1'
#
loop_
_entity.id
_entity.type
_entity.pdbx_description
1 polymer ?
#
loop_
_entity_poly.entity_id
_entity_poly.type
_entity_poly.pdbx_seq_one_letter_code
_entity_poly.pdbx_strand_id
1 'polypeptide(L)'
;KIIEEKDATDSQKEIDEINTGVYLFDLKTLRQVINDLQSDNAQKELYLTDTIELINKSGANAFAILSNDYTETLGINDRTQLAECAAIMRDRINNQHMLNGVTIIDPTTTWIDSTAHIANDVTIYPGSAILGSSKIATGAVIGPRTTLESCNVLEGANIVESNCFEAT
;
A
#
# COMPACT_ATOMS: atom_id res chain seq x y z
N LYS A 1 -16.55 -4.45 20.60
CA LYS A 1 -15.71 -3.33 21.07
C LYS A 1 -14.34 -3.45 20.44
N ILE A 2 -13.76 -2.34 19.98
CA ILE A 2 -12.35 -2.21 19.60
C ILE A 2 -11.63 -1.66 20.83
N ILE A 3 -10.42 -2.15 21.12
CA ILE A 3 -9.62 -1.74 22.26
C ILE A 3 -8.24 -1.31 21.71
N GLU A 4 -7.83 -0.11 22.05
CA GLU A 4 -6.50 0.39 21.68
C GLU A 4 -5.42 -0.32 22.51
N GLU A 5 -4.25 -0.56 21.93
CA GLU A 5 -3.19 -1.35 22.56
C GLU A 5 -2.77 -0.80 23.93
N LYS A 6 -2.73 0.53 24.08
CA LYS A 6 -2.35 1.18 25.35
C LYS A 6 -3.38 0.99 26.48
N ASP A 7 -4.62 0.70 26.13
CA ASP A 7 -5.73 0.43 27.06
C ASP A 7 -6.04 -1.07 27.21
N ALA A 8 -5.32 -1.93 26.44
CA ALA A 8 -5.55 -3.36 26.44
C ALA A 8 -4.91 -4.07 27.64
N THR A 9 -5.64 -5.02 28.24
CA THR A 9 -5.08 -5.96 29.23
C THR A 9 -4.14 -6.96 28.55
N ASP A 10 -3.30 -7.66 29.34
CA ASP A 10 -2.37 -8.64 28.77
C ASP A 10 -3.10 -9.74 27.98
N SER A 11 -4.26 -10.20 28.45
CA SER A 11 -5.07 -11.19 27.71
C SER A 11 -5.69 -10.65 26.43
N GLN A 12 -5.93 -9.34 26.33
CA GLN A 12 -6.45 -8.71 25.12
C GLN A 12 -5.35 -8.49 24.08
N LYS A 13 -4.10 -8.34 24.49
CA LYS A 13 -2.93 -8.25 23.59
C LYS A 13 -2.57 -9.57 22.92
N GLU A 14 -3.12 -10.70 23.39
CA GLU A 14 -2.97 -12.01 22.75
C GLU A 14 -3.94 -12.20 21.55
N ILE A 15 -4.82 -11.23 21.28
CA ILE A 15 -5.78 -11.30 20.17
C ILE A 15 -5.06 -10.90 18.88
N ASP A 16 -5.02 -11.81 17.91
CA ASP A 16 -4.37 -11.60 16.60
C ASP A 16 -5.22 -10.77 15.60
N GLU A 17 -6.52 -10.58 15.90
CA GLU A 17 -7.41 -9.77 15.09
C GLU A 17 -7.21 -8.28 15.40
N ILE A 18 -6.77 -7.51 14.42
CA ILE A 18 -6.50 -6.08 14.55
C ILE A 18 -7.53 -5.23 13.80
N ASN A 19 -7.75 -4.02 14.30
CA ASN A 19 -8.54 -3.02 13.63
C ASN A 19 -7.71 -2.31 12.55
N THR A 20 -8.20 -2.28 11.32
CA THR A 20 -7.50 -1.68 10.18
C THR A 20 -7.63 -0.16 10.09
N GLY A 21 -8.51 0.44 10.89
CA GLY A 21 -8.82 1.87 10.82
C GLY A 21 -9.72 2.27 9.64
N VAL A 22 -10.20 1.31 8.86
CA VAL A 22 -11.10 1.58 7.72
C VAL A 22 -12.55 1.34 8.15
N TYR A 23 -13.40 2.36 8.02
CA TYR A 23 -14.79 2.32 8.44
C TYR A 23 -15.74 2.81 7.37
N LEU A 24 -16.91 2.20 7.31
CA LEU A 24 -18.07 2.68 6.59
C LEU A 24 -19.21 2.90 7.58
N PHE A 25 -19.63 4.15 7.74
CA PHE A 25 -20.71 4.51 8.65
C PHE A 25 -21.98 4.94 7.92
N ASP A 26 -23.14 4.54 8.44
CA ASP A 26 -24.37 5.31 8.21
C ASP A 26 -24.25 6.67 8.89
N LEU A 27 -24.34 7.74 8.12
CA LEU A 27 -24.08 9.10 8.60
C LEU A 27 -25.10 9.52 9.70
N LYS A 28 -26.34 9.07 9.61
CA LYS A 28 -27.36 9.39 10.60
C LYS A 28 -27.03 8.73 11.94
N THR A 29 -26.65 7.47 11.91
CA THR A 29 -26.23 6.71 13.11
C THR A 29 -24.97 7.29 13.72
N LEU A 30 -23.95 7.61 12.91
CA LEU A 30 -22.72 8.24 13.41
C LEU A 30 -23.00 9.57 14.11
N ARG A 31 -23.83 10.44 13.53
CA ARG A 31 -24.19 11.75 14.11
C ARG A 31 -24.91 11.64 15.46
N GLN A 32 -25.57 10.53 15.73
CA GLN A 32 -26.24 10.30 17.02
C GLN A 32 -25.26 9.98 18.14
N VAL A 33 -24.14 9.35 17.85
CA VAL A 33 -23.21 8.82 18.85
C VAL A 33 -21.89 9.58 18.95
N ILE A 34 -21.50 10.33 17.93
CA ILE A 34 -20.16 10.94 17.88
C ILE A 34 -19.93 11.99 18.97
N ASN A 35 -20.99 12.65 19.43
CA ASN A 35 -20.92 13.64 20.52
C ASN A 35 -20.82 12.99 21.90
N ASP A 36 -21.05 11.69 22.01
CA ASP A 36 -20.98 10.94 23.26
C ASP A 36 -19.58 10.30 23.48
N LEU A 37 -18.66 10.53 22.56
CA LEU A 37 -17.26 10.10 22.72
C LEU A 37 -16.64 10.75 23.95
N GLN A 38 -15.91 9.95 24.71
CA GLN A 38 -15.22 10.38 25.92
C GLN A 38 -13.70 10.26 25.72
N SER A 39 -12.93 11.06 26.46
CA SER A 39 -11.47 11.00 26.49
C SER A 39 -10.93 10.30 27.75
N ASP A 40 -11.73 9.43 28.36
CA ASP A 40 -11.36 8.67 29.56
C ASP A 40 -10.59 7.39 29.17
N ASN A 41 -9.38 7.60 28.63
CA ASN A 41 -8.47 6.57 28.17
C ASN A 41 -7.01 6.97 28.47
N ALA A 42 -6.07 6.05 28.25
CA ALA A 42 -4.65 6.25 28.55
C ALA A 42 -4.01 7.46 27.82
N GLN A 43 -4.52 7.83 26.67
CA GLN A 43 -3.99 8.93 25.83
C GLN A 43 -4.75 10.26 26.02
N LYS A 44 -5.89 10.24 26.72
CA LYS A 44 -6.81 11.38 26.92
C LYS A 44 -7.29 11.97 25.58
N GLU A 45 -7.53 11.10 24.61
CA GLU A 45 -7.97 11.45 23.25
C GLU A 45 -9.37 10.92 22.97
N LEU A 46 -10.07 11.50 22.01
CA LEU A 46 -11.34 10.97 21.53
C LEU A 46 -11.04 9.87 20.49
N TYR A 47 -11.35 8.62 20.81
CA TYR A 47 -11.15 7.51 19.90
C TYR A 47 -12.35 7.27 19.00
N LEU A 48 -12.15 7.34 17.70
CA LEU A 48 -13.20 7.00 16.74
C LEU A 48 -13.64 5.52 16.89
N THR A 49 -12.74 4.65 17.32
CA THR A 49 -13.00 3.23 17.61
C THR A 49 -14.09 3.02 18.64
N ASP A 50 -14.28 3.95 19.61
CA ASP A 50 -15.33 3.87 20.61
C ASP A 50 -16.73 4.05 20.04
N THR A 51 -16.87 4.66 18.83
CA THR A 51 -18.17 4.76 18.17
C THR A 51 -18.80 3.39 17.91
N ILE A 52 -18.00 2.34 17.69
CA ILE A 52 -18.49 0.96 17.49
C ILE A 52 -19.24 0.45 18.73
N GLU A 53 -18.70 0.72 19.91
CA GLU A 53 -19.39 0.36 21.16
C GLU A 53 -20.66 1.17 21.36
N LEU A 54 -20.62 2.49 21.12
CA LEU A 54 -21.77 3.39 21.26
C LEU A 54 -22.89 3.02 20.27
N ILE A 55 -22.56 2.69 19.03
CA ILE A 55 -23.52 2.23 18.01
C ILE A 55 -24.22 0.96 18.49
N ASN A 56 -23.47 -0.03 18.98
CA ASN A 56 -24.06 -1.27 19.50
C ASN A 56 -24.96 -1.01 20.74
N LYS A 57 -24.56 -0.11 21.62
CA LYS A 57 -25.38 0.29 22.80
C LYS A 57 -26.65 1.04 22.41
N SER A 58 -26.66 1.75 21.29
CA SER A 58 -27.85 2.46 20.77
C SER A 58 -28.89 1.53 20.14
N GLY A 59 -28.60 0.23 20.02
CA GLY A 59 -29.45 -0.78 19.39
C GLY A 59 -29.28 -0.89 17.88
N ALA A 60 -28.34 -0.16 17.28
CA ALA A 60 -27.88 -0.39 15.91
C ALA A 60 -26.81 -1.48 15.86
N ASN A 61 -26.47 -1.95 14.65
CA ASN A 61 -25.51 -3.03 14.48
C ASN A 61 -24.22 -2.51 13.83
N ALA A 62 -23.09 -2.94 14.38
CA ALA A 62 -21.78 -2.84 13.73
C ALA A 62 -21.32 -4.23 13.30
N PHE A 63 -20.74 -4.33 12.10
CA PHE A 63 -20.23 -5.58 11.53
C PHE A 63 -18.74 -5.41 11.22
N ALA A 64 -17.96 -6.44 11.51
CA ALA A 64 -16.58 -6.55 11.06
C ALA A 64 -16.54 -7.29 9.72
N ILE A 65 -15.71 -6.80 8.81
CA ILE A 65 -15.39 -7.46 7.56
C ILE A 65 -13.92 -7.82 7.62
N LEU A 66 -13.61 -9.11 7.52
CA LEU A 66 -12.24 -9.60 7.50
C LEU A 66 -11.60 -9.32 6.13
N SER A 67 -10.43 -8.68 6.12
CA SER A 67 -9.61 -8.59 4.91
C SER A 67 -8.87 -9.90 4.68
N ASN A 68 -8.87 -10.41 3.44
CA ASN A 68 -8.13 -11.61 3.07
C ASN A 68 -6.61 -11.31 2.87
N ASP A 69 -6.26 -10.06 2.66
CA ASP A 69 -4.88 -9.60 2.52
C ASP A 69 -4.60 -8.50 3.55
N TYR A 70 -3.96 -8.86 4.65
CA TYR A 70 -3.61 -7.92 5.71
C TYR A 70 -2.66 -6.81 5.22
N THR A 71 -1.90 -7.06 4.15
CA THR A 71 -0.95 -6.07 3.61
C THR A 71 -1.63 -4.84 3.00
N GLU A 72 -2.93 -4.94 2.68
CA GLU A 72 -3.73 -3.80 2.19
C GLU A 72 -4.07 -2.79 3.29
N THR A 73 -3.91 -3.18 4.54
CA THR A 73 -4.35 -2.39 5.70
C THR A 73 -3.20 -1.98 6.62
N LEU A 74 -1.95 -2.15 6.17
CA LEU A 74 -0.78 -1.74 6.94
C LEU A 74 -0.74 -0.22 7.12
N GLY A 75 -0.61 0.21 8.39
CA GLY A 75 -0.39 1.60 8.75
C GLY A 75 1.11 1.95 8.73
N ILE A 76 1.41 3.23 8.47
CA ILE A 76 2.79 3.75 8.46
C ILE A 76 2.91 4.81 9.55
N ASN A 77 3.66 4.53 10.61
CA ASN A 77 3.90 5.44 11.71
C ASN A 77 5.36 5.89 11.78
N ASP A 78 6.27 5.15 11.17
CA ASP A 78 7.70 5.44 11.14
C ASP A 78 8.33 5.09 9.78
N ARG A 79 9.63 5.38 9.66
CA ARG A 79 10.36 5.17 8.40
C ARG A 79 10.68 3.70 8.13
N THR A 80 10.72 2.86 9.15
CA THR A 80 10.92 1.42 8.99
C THR A 80 9.67 0.80 8.35
N GLN A 81 8.50 1.12 8.91
CA GLN A 81 7.21 0.70 8.35
C GLN A 81 6.99 1.24 6.93
N LEU A 82 7.42 2.49 6.65
CA LEU A 82 7.40 3.03 5.29
C LEU A 82 8.23 2.19 4.32
N ALA A 83 9.45 1.78 4.71
CA ALA A 83 10.31 0.96 3.87
C ALA A 83 9.72 -0.44 3.64
N GLU A 84 9.09 -1.05 4.64
CA GLU A 84 8.39 -2.33 4.53
C GLU A 84 7.20 -2.24 3.56
N CYS A 85 6.35 -1.22 3.72
CA CYS A 85 5.21 -1.00 2.82
C CYS A 85 5.68 -0.71 1.38
N ALA A 86 6.77 0.04 1.20
CA ALA A 86 7.35 0.30 -0.12
C ALA A 86 7.85 -1.01 -0.78
N ALA A 87 8.48 -1.90 -0.03
CA ALA A 87 8.92 -3.20 -0.54
C ALA A 87 7.72 -4.08 -0.96
N ILE A 88 6.66 -4.13 -0.16
CA ILE A 88 5.42 -4.86 -0.49
C ILE A 88 4.80 -4.29 -1.78
N MET A 89 4.72 -2.96 -1.91
CA MET A 89 4.17 -2.33 -3.11
C MET A 89 5.04 -2.60 -4.35
N ARG A 90 6.38 -2.51 -4.23
CA ARG A 90 7.32 -2.90 -5.28
C ARG A 90 7.06 -4.32 -5.77
N ASP A 91 6.97 -5.26 -4.84
CA ASP A 91 6.78 -6.67 -5.16
C ASP A 91 5.42 -6.92 -5.84
N ARG A 92 4.37 -6.21 -5.41
CA ARG A 92 3.03 -6.26 -6.02
C ARG A 92 3.06 -5.73 -7.46
N ILE A 93 3.71 -4.57 -7.70
CA ILE A 93 3.82 -3.96 -9.02
C ILE A 93 4.67 -4.86 -9.94
N ASN A 94 5.83 -5.33 -9.48
CA ASN A 94 6.71 -6.20 -10.26
C ASN A 94 6.00 -7.50 -10.64
N ASN A 95 5.28 -8.14 -9.70
CA ASN A 95 4.51 -9.33 -9.98
C ASN A 95 3.43 -9.09 -11.05
N GLN A 96 2.75 -7.95 -11.00
CA GLN A 96 1.75 -7.60 -12.03
C GLN A 96 2.39 -7.50 -13.42
N HIS A 97 3.56 -6.85 -13.54
CA HIS A 97 4.28 -6.75 -14.81
C HIS A 97 4.78 -8.12 -15.28
N MET A 98 5.33 -8.96 -14.41
CA MET A 98 5.78 -10.30 -14.76
C MET A 98 4.63 -11.18 -15.27
N LEU A 99 3.47 -11.12 -14.62
CA LEU A 99 2.26 -11.83 -15.08
C LEU A 99 1.76 -11.32 -16.45
N ASN A 100 2.06 -10.06 -16.79
CA ASN A 100 1.74 -9.45 -18.08
C ASN A 100 2.84 -9.64 -19.14
N GLY A 101 3.82 -10.52 -18.91
CA GLY A 101 4.82 -10.91 -19.90
C GLY A 101 6.10 -10.07 -19.91
N VAL A 102 6.36 -9.31 -18.86
CA VAL A 102 7.64 -8.61 -18.66
C VAL A 102 8.63 -9.53 -17.96
N THR A 103 9.86 -9.61 -18.42
CA THR A 103 10.94 -10.34 -17.76
C THR A 103 11.69 -9.41 -16.82
N ILE A 104 11.58 -9.63 -15.50
CA ILE A 104 12.35 -8.91 -14.49
C ILE A 104 13.37 -9.87 -13.88
N ILE A 105 14.66 -9.65 -14.14
CA ILE A 105 15.74 -10.57 -13.73
C ILE A 105 15.93 -10.60 -12.22
N ASP A 106 15.83 -9.44 -11.56
CA ASP A 106 15.87 -9.33 -10.10
C ASP A 106 14.79 -8.36 -9.61
N PRO A 107 13.62 -8.88 -9.21
CA PRO A 107 12.52 -8.06 -8.70
C PRO A 107 12.89 -7.29 -7.43
N THR A 108 13.85 -7.76 -6.64
CA THR A 108 14.19 -7.14 -5.35
C THR A 108 14.93 -5.82 -5.50
N THR A 109 15.65 -5.64 -6.61
CA THR A 109 16.40 -4.42 -6.94
C THR A 109 15.77 -3.60 -8.06
N THR A 110 14.61 -3.99 -8.56
CA THR A 110 13.89 -3.29 -9.63
C THR A 110 12.73 -2.50 -9.02
N TRP A 111 12.67 -1.21 -9.33
CA TRP A 111 11.62 -0.31 -8.88
C TRP A 111 10.83 0.22 -10.08
N ILE A 112 9.52 0.06 -10.03
CA ILE A 112 8.60 0.49 -11.09
C ILE A 112 7.47 1.29 -10.43
N ASP A 113 7.23 2.50 -10.89
CA ASP A 113 6.09 3.30 -10.43
C ASP A 113 4.77 2.73 -10.97
N SER A 114 3.72 2.83 -10.18
CA SER A 114 2.38 2.37 -10.56
C SER A 114 1.80 3.07 -11.79
N THR A 115 2.35 4.23 -12.16
CA THR A 115 1.98 5.02 -13.34
C THR A 115 2.76 4.65 -14.60
N ALA A 116 3.79 3.80 -14.48
CA ALA A 116 4.57 3.34 -15.62
C ALA A 116 3.80 2.29 -16.45
N HIS A 117 3.98 2.32 -17.75
CA HIS A 117 3.37 1.38 -18.70
C HIS A 117 4.46 0.59 -19.41
N ILE A 118 4.51 -0.72 -19.21
CA ILE A 118 5.51 -1.61 -19.79
C ILE A 118 4.80 -2.66 -20.62
N ALA A 119 5.14 -2.73 -21.90
CA ALA A 119 4.61 -3.73 -22.82
C ALA A 119 5.17 -5.13 -22.51
N ASN A 120 4.52 -6.16 -23.03
CA ASN A 120 5.05 -7.53 -22.98
C ASN A 120 6.41 -7.66 -23.70
N ASP A 121 7.14 -8.74 -23.39
CA ASP A 121 8.46 -9.06 -23.97
C ASP A 121 9.57 -8.01 -23.69
N VAL A 122 9.34 -7.10 -22.75
CA VAL A 122 10.39 -6.22 -22.20
C VAL A 122 11.23 -7.01 -21.20
N THR A 123 12.56 -6.79 -21.23
CA THR A 123 13.49 -7.36 -20.24
C THR A 123 14.11 -6.27 -19.38
N ILE A 124 14.03 -6.43 -18.05
CA ILE A 124 14.56 -5.46 -17.09
C ILE A 124 15.64 -6.14 -16.24
N TYR A 125 16.84 -5.58 -16.27
CA TYR A 125 17.99 -6.05 -15.53
C TYR A 125 18.12 -5.38 -14.15
N PRO A 126 18.90 -5.99 -13.22
CA PRO A 126 18.99 -5.56 -11.83
C PRO A 126 19.39 -4.09 -11.63
N GLY A 127 18.91 -3.50 -10.56
CA GLY A 127 19.23 -2.13 -10.15
C GLY A 127 18.60 -1.06 -11.06
N SER A 128 17.53 -1.41 -11.77
CA SER A 128 16.84 -0.45 -12.65
C SER A 128 15.63 0.17 -11.94
N ALA A 129 15.37 1.45 -12.27
CA ALA A 129 14.20 2.19 -11.79
C ALA A 129 13.44 2.79 -12.97
N ILE A 130 12.14 2.50 -13.06
CA ILE A 130 11.23 3.00 -14.11
C ILE A 130 10.18 3.85 -13.42
N LEU A 131 10.34 5.16 -13.47
CA LEU A 131 9.64 6.12 -12.65
C LEU A 131 8.67 6.99 -13.50
N GLY A 132 7.75 7.63 -12.77
CA GLY A 132 6.78 8.53 -13.37
C GLY A 132 5.86 7.83 -14.37
N SER A 133 5.50 8.54 -15.43
CA SER A 133 4.63 8.01 -16.49
C SER A 133 5.41 7.41 -17.67
N SER A 134 6.55 6.77 -17.39
CA SER A 134 7.39 6.13 -18.41
C SER A 134 6.62 5.09 -19.21
N LYS A 135 6.86 5.03 -20.50
CA LYS A 135 6.26 4.06 -21.43
C LYS A 135 7.36 3.26 -22.11
N ILE A 136 7.33 1.95 -21.97
CA ILE A 136 8.32 1.04 -22.51
C ILE A 136 7.64 0.13 -23.54
N ALA A 137 8.06 0.24 -24.79
CA ALA A 137 7.50 -0.57 -25.87
C ALA A 137 8.08 -2.00 -25.89
N THR A 138 7.40 -2.89 -26.60
CA THR A 138 7.73 -4.32 -26.67
C THR A 138 9.17 -4.58 -27.12
N GLY A 139 9.77 -5.65 -26.61
CA GLY A 139 11.12 -6.08 -26.99
C GLY A 139 12.25 -5.18 -26.51
N ALA A 140 11.96 -4.10 -25.77
CA ALA A 140 13.00 -3.25 -25.21
C ALA A 140 13.76 -3.96 -24.07
N VAL A 141 15.02 -3.61 -23.90
CA VAL A 141 15.93 -4.11 -22.87
C VAL A 141 16.40 -2.95 -22.00
N ILE A 142 16.12 -3.00 -20.70
CA ILE A 142 16.42 -1.94 -19.75
C ILE A 142 17.38 -2.44 -18.68
N GLY A 143 18.45 -1.69 -18.45
CA GLY A 143 19.41 -2.00 -17.39
C GLY A 143 20.62 -2.80 -17.87
N PRO A 144 21.52 -3.18 -16.93
CA PRO A 144 21.41 -2.93 -15.49
C PRO A 144 21.64 -1.46 -15.10
N ARG A 145 21.31 -1.12 -13.85
CA ARG A 145 21.56 0.20 -13.23
C ARG A 145 21.09 1.38 -14.09
N THR A 146 19.87 1.28 -14.61
CA THR A 146 19.27 2.29 -15.49
C THR A 146 18.09 2.94 -14.79
N THR A 147 18.06 4.27 -14.79
CA THR A 147 16.90 5.04 -14.31
C THR A 147 16.22 5.73 -15.47
N LEU A 148 14.93 5.49 -15.62
CA LEU A 148 14.07 6.14 -16.61
C LEU A 148 12.97 6.88 -15.84
N GLU A 149 12.86 8.19 -16.01
CA GLU A 149 11.82 8.98 -15.40
C GLU A 149 11.03 9.73 -16.47
N SER A 150 9.74 9.41 -16.57
CA SER A 150 8.81 9.99 -17.56
C SER A 150 9.34 9.88 -19.01
N CYS A 151 9.97 8.75 -19.34
CA CYS A 151 10.58 8.49 -20.65
C CYS A 151 9.64 7.68 -21.55
N ASN A 152 9.83 7.83 -22.88
CA ASN A 152 9.16 7.04 -23.89
C ASN A 152 10.19 6.17 -24.64
N VAL A 153 10.28 4.90 -24.30
CA VAL A 153 11.22 3.93 -24.87
C VAL A 153 10.57 3.20 -26.04
N LEU A 154 11.18 3.27 -27.20
CA LEU A 154 10.67 2.68 -28.42
C LEU A 154 10.94 1.17 -28.50
N GLU A 155 10.24 0.50 -29.41
CA GLU A 155 10.33 -0.93 -29.65
C GLU A 155 11.78 -1.39 -29.92
N GLY A 156 12.20 -2.45 -29.22
CA GLY A 156 13.51 -3.06 -29.37
C GLY A 156 14.70 -2.19 -28.91
N ALA A 157 14.45 -1.05 -28.25
CA ALA A 157 15.52 -0.21 -27.72
C ALA A 157 16.31 -0.94 -26.62
N ASN A 158 17.62 -0.68 -26.57
CA ASN A 158 18.50 -1.22 -25.52
C ASN A 158 19.16 -0.06 -24.77
N ILE A 159 18.83 0.08 -23.48
CA ILE A 159 19.29 1.18 -22.61
C ILE A 159 20.03 0.59 -21.42
N VAL A 160 21.31 0.85 -21.33
CA VAL A 160 22.22 0.25 -20.34
C VAL A 160 22.94 1.34 -19.55
N GLU A 161 23.04 1.19 -18.22
CA GLU A 161 23.80 2.06 -17.32
C GLU A 161 23.54 3.57 -17.53
N SER A 162 22.28 3.93 -17.71
CA SER A 162 21.88 5.26 -18.13
C SER A 162 20.90 5.90 -17.14
N ASN A 163 20.92 7.24 -17.09
CA ASN A 163 19.90 8.04 -16.42
C ASN A 163 19.22 8.93 -17.46
N CYS A 164 17.94 8.68 -17.71
CA CYS A 164 17.15 9.41 -18.70
C CYS A 164 15.95 10.07 -18.01
N PHE A 165 15.72 11.34 -18.35
CA PHE A 165 14.63 12.14 -17.82
C PHE A 165 13.87 12.78 -18.97
N GLU A 166 12.56 12.60 -19.04
CA GLU A 166 11.66 13.19 -20.04
C GLU A 166 12.16 13.01 -21.51
N ALA A 167 12.74 11.83 -21.80
CA ALA A 167 13.38 11.52 -23.08
C ALA A 167 12.56 10.55 -23.94
N THR A 168 12.82 10.59 -25.26
CA THR A 168 12.29 9.59 -26.22
C THR A 168 13.42 9.00 -27.02
#